data_d8cb9bca1469812c3564cf503f6f8c5e
#
_entry.id   d8cb9bca1469812c3564cf503f6f8c5e
#
_cell.length_a   1.000
_cell.length_b   1.000
_cell.length_c   1.000
_cell.angle_alpha   90.00
_cell.angle_beta   90.00
_cell.angle_gamma   90.00
#
_symmetry.space_group_name_H-M   'P 1'
#
loop_
_entity.id
_entity.type
_entity.pdbx_description
1 polymer ?
#
loop_
_entity_poly.entity_id
_entity_poly.type
_entity_poly.pdbx_seq_one_letter_code
_entity_poly.pdbx_strand_id
1 'polypeptide(L)'
;LLEESPHIFIKVLRQYGALKPLFPELDQLFGVKYRLQNHQDFDRGYGALIALEKTAKLSQSGPVRFAVLVHSLEESIIADRELSSKSKRLDLRVSMLKSLCDRLKIPRKYRELSINFARHYKTFFLAQQLEPRKLLKLISAVSDKSSTCKFENFLLCCEGISRDGQRDDNEALISGRYVRSAINIANSVVIASPKRDGLQGREIGQEIQKLQLAKLTEFKKNFSGR
;
A
#
# COMPACT_ATOMS: atom_id res chain seq x y z
N LEU A 1 0.10 -0.53 19.47
CA LEU A 1 0.40 0.31 18.28
C LEU A 1 -0.06 1.77 18.43
N LEU A 2 -0.93 2.08 19.39
CA LEU A 2 -1.47 3.45 19.57
C LEU A 2 -0.57 4.36 20.38
N GLU A 3 0.45 3.82 21.03
CA GLU A 3 1.45 4.57 21.80
C GLU A 3 2.30 5.50 20.91
N GLU A 4 2.99 6.45 21.51
CA GLU A 4 3.90 7.36 20.80
C GLU A 4 5.04 6.64 20.10
N SER A 5 5.59 5.63 20.73
CA SER A 5 6.75 4.87 20.25
C SER A 5 6.46 3.36 20.13
N PRO A 6 5.55 2.94 19.24
CA PRO A 6 5.09 1.55 19.17
C PRO A 6 6.20 0.56 18.76
N HIS A 7 7.24 1.02 18.08
CA HIS A 7 8.40 0.21 17.70
C HIS A 7 9.18 -0.28 18.91
N ILE A 8 9.18 0.48 20.02
CA ILE A 8 9.86 0.06 21.28
C ILE A 8 9.22 -1.21 21.83
N PHE A 9 7.90 -1.32 21.80
CA PHE A 9 7.20 -2.52 22.24
C PHE A 9 7.67 -3.77 21.49
N ILE A 10 7.82 -3.69 20.18
CA ILE A 10 8.32 -4.80 19.36
C ILE A 10 9.79 -5.12 19.70
N LYS A 11 10.63 -4.10 19.91
CA LYS A 11 12.02 -4.29 20.33
C LYS A 11 12.11 -5.03 21.67
N VAL A 12 11.30 -4.62 22.65
CA VAL A 12 11.25 -5.26 23.98
C VAL A 12 10.78 -6.70 23.86
N LEU A 13 9.70 -6.98 23.14
CA LEU A 13 9.24 -8.36 22.92
C LEU A 13 10.35 -9.23 22.32
N ARG A 14 11.11 -8.70 21.36
CA ARG A 14 12.22 -9.44 20.75
C ARG A 14 13.36 -9.66 21.72
N GLN A 15 13.77 -8.64 22.46
CA GLN A 15 14.85 -8.71 23.46
C GLN A 15 14.60 -9.82 24.50
N TYR A 16 13.35 -9.97 24.92
CA TYR A 16 12.94 -10.98 25.91
C TYR A 16 12.46 -12.29 25.29
N GLY A 17 12.67 -12.51 23.98
CA GLY A 17 12.28 -13.75 23.29
C GLY A 17 10.76 -13.95 23.14
N ALA A 18 9.95 -12.95 23.49
CA ALA A 18 8.50 -13.02 23.43
C ALA A 18 7.93 -12.69 22.03
N LEU A 19 8.73 -12.14 21.13
CA LEU A 19 8.27 -11.81 19.78
C LEU A 19 7.92 -13.07 18.98
N LYS A 20 8.80 -14.06 18.98
CA LYS A 20 8.64 -15.31 18.24
C LYS A 20 7.34 -16.07 18.56
N PRO A 21 6.97 -16.33 19.84
CA PRO A 21 5.70 -17.00 20.14
C PRO A 21 4.46 -16.16 19.83
N LEU A 22 4.53 -14.82 19.88
CA LEU A 22 3.39 -13.93 19.64
C LEU A 22 3.23 -13.57 18.16
N PHE A 23 4.32 -13.23 17.49
CA PHE A 23 4.37 -12.74 16.12
C PHE A 23 5.51 -13.40 15.34
N PRO A 24 5.45 -14.74 15.13
CA PRO A 24 6.54 -15.46 14.45
C PRO A 24 6.83 -14.90 13.05
N GLU A 25 5.82 -14.43 12.35
CA GLU A 25 5.96 -13.85 11.00
C GLU A 25 6.79 -12.55 11.01
N LEU A 26 6.66 -11.76 12.06
CA LEU A 26 7.44 -10.53 12.24
C LEU A 26 8.85 -10.85 12.76
N ASP A 27 8.98 -11.82 13.66
CA ASP A 27 10.28 -12.25 14.19
C ASP A 27 11.20 -12.80 13.09
N GLN A 28 10.64 -13.52 12.13
CA GLN A 28 11.36 -14.07 10.98
C GLN A 28 11.91 -13.00 10.01
N LEU A 29 11.48 -11.75 10.09
CA LEU A 29 12.05 -10.66 9.29
C LEU A 29 13.45 -10.24 9.78
N PHE A 30 13.74 -10.47 11.04
CA PHE A 30 15.06 -10.14 11.60
C PHE A 30 16.09 -11.15 11.14
N GLY A 31 17.26 -10.67 10.72
CA GLY A 31 18.30 -11.47 10.08
C GLY A 31 18.16 -11.55 8.55
N VAL A 32 17.00 -11.18 7.98
CA VAL A 32 16.82 -11.12 6.53
C VAL A 32 17.44 -9.84 5.99
N LYS A 33 18.58 -9.99 5.32
CA LYS A 33 19.30 -8.87 4.72
C LYS A 33 18.75 -8.50 3.36
N TYR A 34 18.73 -7.20 3.05
CA TYR A 34 18.53 -6.68 1.71
C TYR A 34 19.51 -5.54 1.45
N ARG A 35 19.90 -5.38 0.19
CA ARG A 35 20.87 -4.37 -0.21
C ARG A 35 20.15 -3.07 -0.56
N LEU A 36 20.54 -1.98 0.08
CA LEU A 36 20.11 -0.63 -0.27
C LEU A 36 20.79 -0.15 -1.56
N GLN A 37 20.28 0.93 -2.14
CA GLN A 37 20.88 1.56 -3.35
C GLN A 37 22.31 2.01 -3.13
N ASN A 38 22.69 2.37 -1.90
CA ASN A 38 24.05 2.74 -1.51
C ASN A 38 24.96 1.54 -1.20
N HIS A 39 24.56 0.31 -1.57
CA HIS A 39 25.28 -0.94 -1.34
C HIS A 39 25.43 -1.37 0.13
N GLN A 40 24.77 -0.71 1.08
CA GLN A 40 24.72 -1.15 2.47
C GLN A 40 23.69 -2.27 2.65
N ASP A 41 24.08 -3.30 3.38
CA ASP A 41 23.16 -4.35 3.81
C ASP A 41 22.31 -3.82 4.98
N PHE A 42 21.01 -3.97 4.85
CA PHE A 42 20.05 -3.57 5.87
C PHE A 42 19.15 -4.74 6.24
N ASP A 43 18.72 -4.79 7.49
CA ASP A 43 17.87 -5.86 8.02
C ASP A 43 16.37 -5.52 7.89
N ARG A 44 15.59 -6.45 7.37
CA ARG A 44 14.14 -6.26 7.14
C ARG A 44 13.34 -6.00 8.40
N GLY A 45 13.68 -6.70 9.49
CA GLY A 45 13.01 -6.51 10.78
C GLY A 45 13.26 -5.12 11.34
N TYR A 46 14.51 -4.66 11.30
CA TYR A 46 14.82 -3.27 11.71
C TYR A 46 14.21 -2.24 10.77
N GLY A 47 14.15 -2.51 9.46
CA GLY A 47 13.44 -1.66 8.49
C GLY A 47 11.96 -1.50 8.83
N ALA A 48 11.28 -2.58 9.18
CA ALA A 48 9.88 -2.54 9.61
C ALA A 48 9.69 -1.70 10.89
N LEU A 49 10.64 -1.75 11.85
CA LEU A 49 10.59 -0.93 13.06
C LEU A 49 10.80 0.57 12.77
N ILE A 50 11.74 0.90 11.89
CA ILE A 50 11.98 2.29 11.47
C ILE A 50 10.76 2.83 10.74
N ALA A 51 10.17 2.07 9.83
CA ALA A 51 8.94 2.45 9.15
C ALA A 51 7.79 2.68 10.13
N LEU A 52 7.64 1.80 11.14
CA LEU A 52 6.63 1.95 12.19
C LEU A 52 6.86 3.21 13.03
N GLU A 53 8.11 3.48 13.46
CA GLU A 53 8.46 4.70 14.21
C GLU A 53 8.11 5.96 13.44
N LYS A 54 8.52 6.02 12.16
CA LYS A 54 8.25 7.16 11.28
C LYS A 54 6.75 7.33 11.04
N THR A 55 6.03 6.23 10.82
CA THR A 55 4.58 6.25 10.65
C THR A 55 3.86 6.72 11.91
N ALA A 56 4.37 6.39 13.09
CA ALA A 56 3.79 6.87 14.36
C ALA A 56 3.85 8.40 14.51
N LYS A 57 4.87 9.03 13.93
CA LYS A 57 5.00 10.50 13.87
C LYS A 57 4.07 11.14 12.82
N LEU A 58 3.69 10.39 11.77
CA LEU A 58 2.81 10.87 10.70
C LEU A 58 1.33 10.68 11.03
N SER A 59 0.97 9.63 11.75
CA SER A 59 -0.43 9.25 11.95
C SER A 59 -0.66 8.55 13.28
N GLN A 60 -1.76 8.92 13.96
CA GLN A 60 -2.27 8.22 15.14
C GLN A 60 -3.16 7.01 14.77
N SER A 61 -3.40 6.76 13.47
CA SER A 61 -4.25 5.67 12.99
C SER A 61 -3.60 4.31 13.24
N GLY A 62 -4.16 3.50 14.14
CA GLY A 62 -3.73 2.13 14.38
C GLY A 62 -3.74 1.25 13.11
N PRO A 63 -4.79 1.31 12.25
CA PRO A 63 -4.80 0.63 10.97
C PRO A 63 -3.62 0.98 10.06
N VAL A 64 -3.22 2.26 9.97
CA VAL A 64 -2.07 2.72 9.16
C VAL A 64 -0.77 2.14 9.72
N ARG A 65 -0.54 2.27 11.03
CA ARG A 65 0.65 1.76 11.71
C ARG A 65 0.77 0.24 11.58
N PHE A 66 -0.34 -0.48 11.72
CA PHE A 66 -0.38 -1.93 11.54
C PHE A 66 -0.06 -2.31 10.09
N ALA A 67 -0.69 -1.67 9.10
CA ALA A 67 -0.45 -1.96 7.69
C ALA A 67 1.03 -1.79 7.31
N VAL A 68 1.68 -0.73 7.82
CA VAL A 68 3.11 -0.48 7.60
C VAL A 68 3.96 -1.56 8.28
N LEU A 69 3.67 -1.94 9.52
CA LEU A 69 4.43 -2.97 10.23
C LEU A 69 4.45 -4.32 9.51
N VAL A 70 3.31 -4.71 8.91
CA VAL A 70 3.12 -6.06 8.34
C VAL A 70 3.17 -6.11 6.81
N HIS A 71 3.63 -5.05 6.13
CA HIS A 71 3.51 -4.94 4.67
C HIS A 71 4.42 -5.89 3.88
N SER A 72 5.49 -6.41 4.48
CA SER A 72 6.55 -7.17 3.80
C SER A 72 6.87 -8.50 4.48
N LEU A 73 5.90 -9.11 5.17
CA LEU A 73 6.13 -10.37 5.93
C LEU A 73 6.64 -11.51 5.04
N GLU A 74 6.28 -11.55 3.77
CA GLU A 74 6.73 -12.57 2.83
C GLU A 74 8.24 -12.54 2.55
N GLU A 75 8.90 -11.43 2.82
CA GLU A 75 10.33 -11.29 2.55
C GLU A 75 11.17 -12.27 3.39
N SER A 76 10.67 -12.68 4.57
CA SER A 76 11.29 -13.71 5.39
C SER A 76 11.35 -15.09 4.72
N ILE A 77 10.35 -15.40 3.90
CA ILE A 77 10.25 -16.70 3.19
C ILE A 77 10.93 -16.63 1.82
N ILE A 78 10.89 -15.47 1.18
CA ILE A 78 11.47 -15.29 -0.17
C ILE A 78 12.99 -15.32 -0.12
N ALA A 79 13.60 -14.90 0.98
CA ALA A 79 15.05 -14.99 1.18
C ALA A 79 15.57 -16.43 1.05
N ASP A 80 14.78 -17.40 1.50
CA ASP A 80 15.14 -18.84 1.48
C ASP A 80 14.63 -19.60 0.24
N ARG A 81 13.74 -18.99 -0.56
CA ARG A 81 13.11 -19.65 -1.70
C ARG A 81 13.19 -18.78 -2.95
N GLU A 82 13.68 -19.34 -4.04
CA GLU A 82 13.61 -18.74 -5.38
C GLU A 82 12.16 -18.69 -5.90
N LEU A 83 11.35 -17.82 -5.33
CA LEU A 83 10.03 -17.51 -5.85
C LEU A 83 10.17 -16.56 -7.05
N SER A 84 10.27 -17.15 -8.26
CA SER A 84 10.59 -16.45 -9.49
C SER A 84 9.51 -15.48 -9.99
N SER A 85 8.23 -15.65 -9.59
CA SER A 85 7.15 -14.83 -10.15
C SER A 85 6.60 -13.77 -9.17
N LYS A 86 6.41 -12.53 -9.66
CA LYS A 86 5.80 -11.43 -8.90
C LYS A 86 4.40 -11.78 -8.37
N SER A 87 3.62 -12.56 -9.12
CA SER A 87 2.28 -13.00 -8.72
C SER A 87 2.35 -13.93 -7.51
N LYS A 88 3.19 -14.95 -7.54
CA LYS A 88 3.35 -15.88 -6.41
C LYS A 88 3.80 -15.19 -5.12
N ARG A 89 4.68 -14.19 -5.24
CA ARG A 89 5.10 -13.36 -4.09
C ARG A 89 3.94 -12.56 -3.51
N LEU A 90 3.09 -12.00 -4.37
CA LEU A 90 1.90 -11.26 -3.94
C LEU A 90 0.89 -12.17 -3.24
N ASP A 91 0.63 -13.35 -3.81
CA ASP A 91 -0.30 -14.32 -3.24
C ASP A 91 0.19 -14.80 -1.86
N LEU A 92 1.50 -15.08 -1.73
CA LEU A 92 2.12 -15.45 -0.46
C LEU A 92 1.96 -14.33 0.58
N ARG A 93 2.28 -13.08 0.23
CA ARG A 93 2.11 -11.91 1.11
C ARG A 93 0.68 -11.79 1.63
N VAL A 94 -0.30 -11.85 0.72
CA VAL A 94 -1.73 -11.74 1.08
C VAL A 94 -2.17 -12.92 1.93
N SER A 95 -1.71 -14.13 1.66
CA SER A 95 -2.01 -15.34 2.44
C SER A 95 -1.47 -15.22 3.87
N MET A 96 -0.20 -14.82 4.03
CA MET A 96 0.42 -14.60 5.35
C MET A 96 -0.34 -13.55 6.16
N LEU A 97 -0.69 -12.41 5.53
CA LEU A 97 -1.47 -11.36 6.19
C LEU A 97 -2.84 -11.85 6.64
N LYS A 98 -3.53 -12.63 5.83
CA LYS A 98 -4.83 -13.20 6.21
C LYS A 98 -4.68 -14.14 7.40
N SER A 99 -3.73 -15.07 7.35
CA SER A 99 -3.46 -16.02 8.45
C SER A 99 -3.12 -15.29 9.76
N LEU A 100 -2.25 -14.27 9.70
CA LEU A 100 -1.93 -13.43 10.85
C LEU A 100 -3.17 -12.74 11.42
N CYS A 101 -3.98 -12.12 10.54
CA CYS A 101 -5.20 -11.42 10.97
C CYS A 101 -6.25 -12.37 11.58
N ASP A 102 -6.39 -13.58 11.04
CA ASP A 102 -7.32 -14.58 11.55
C ASP A 102 -6.85 -15.11 12.91
N ARG A 103 -5.57 -15.44 13.06
CA ARG A 103 -4.97 -15.93 14.31
C ARG A 103 -5.06 -14.91 15.44
N LEU A 104 -4.79 -13.64 15.15
CA LEU A 104 -4.80 -12.56 16.14
C LEU A 104 -6.16 -11.86 16.28
N LYS A 105 -7.19 -12.31 15.57
CA LYS A 105 -8.53 -11.70 15.54
C LYS A 105 -8.48 -10.19 15.27
N ILE A 106 -7.68 -9.81 14.30
CA ILE A 106 -7.44 -8.41 13.94
C ILE A 106 -8.74 -7.76 13.43
N PRO A 107 -9.12 -6.56 13.93
CA PRO A 107 -10.34 -5.88 13.52
C PRO A 107 -10.36 -5.61 11.99
N ARG A 108 -11.57 -5.66 11.42
CA ARG A 108 -11.80 -5.55 9.97
C ARG A 108 -11.09 -4.36 9.30
N LYS A 109 -11.14 -3.17 9.91
CA LYS A 109 -10.49 -1.96 9.37
C LYS A 109 -8.97 -2.11 9.20
N TYR A 110 -8.30 -2.75 10.14
CA TYR A 110 -6.87 -3.04 10.09
C TYR A 110 -6.56 -4.02 8.96
N ARG A 111 -7.32 -5.12 8.89
CA ARG A 111 -7.18 -6.17 7.90
C ARG A 111 -7.37 -5.63 6.47
N GLU A 112 -8.45 -4.87 6.23
CA GLU A 112 -8.76 -4.34 4.90
C GLU A 112 -7.67 -3.40 4.40
N LEU A 113 -7.21 -2.47 5.23
CA LEU A 113 -6.14 -1.55 4.86
C LEU A 113 -4.83 -2.30 4.59
N SER A 114 -4.45 -3.24 5.47
CA SER A 114 -3.19 -3.98 5.31
C SER A 114 -3.15 -4.82 4.04
N ILE A 115 -4.24 -5.53 3.72
CA ILE A 115 -4.34 -6.32 2.49
C ILE A 115 -4.34 -5.42 1.25
N ASN A 116 -5.08 -4.31 1.29
CA ASN A 116 -5.10 -3.35 0.19
C ASN A 116 -3.71 -2.74 -0.04
N PHE A 117 -3.08 -2.29 1.03
CA PHE A 117 -1.73 -1.71 0.99
C PHE A 117 -0.71 -2.72 0.45
N ALA A 118 -0.67 -3.93 1.00
CA ALA A 118 0.23 -4.98 0.56
C ALA A 118 0.08 -5.34 -0.93
N ARG A 119 -1.14 -5.26 -1.47
CA ARG A 119 -1.41 -5.51 -2.89
C ARG A 119 -0.93 -4.41 -3.81
N HIS A 120 -1.04 -3.15 -3.41
CA HIS A 120 -0.99 -2.03 -4.33
C HIS A 120 0.18 -1.07 -4.14
N TYR A 121 0.92 -1.11 -3.01
CA TYR A 121 1.98 -0.13 -2.74
C TYR A 121 3.09 -0.14 -3.81
N LYS A 122 3.54 -1.32 -4.27
CA LYS A 122 4.56 -1.40 -5.35
C LYS A 122 4.06 -0.78 -6.67
N THR A 123 2.78 -0.99 -6.99
CA THR A 123 2.15 -0.42 -8.18
C THR A 123 1.93 1.08 -8.04
N PHE A 124 1.65 1.57 -6.83
CA PHE A 124 1.48 2.98 -6.54
C PHE A 124 2.74 3.80 -6.83
N PHE A 125 3.90 3.34 -6.41
CA PHE A 125 5.18 4.01 -6.71
C PHE A 125 5.50 4.06 -8.21
N LEU A 126 4.95 3.17 -9.00
CA LEU A 126 5.06 3.14 -10.45
C LEU A 126 3.89 3.85 -11.17
N ALA A 127 3.04 4.59 -10.45
CA ALA A 127 1.77 5.11 -10.99
C ALA A 127 1.94 5.94 -12.26
N GLN A 128 2.97 6.77 -12.35
CA GLN A 128 3.26 7.60 -13.52
C GLN A 128 3.61 6.77 -14.77
N GLN A 129 4.16 5.57 -14.59
CA GLN A 129 4.55 4.67 -15.68
C GLN A 129 3.39 3.76 -16.13
N LEU A 130 2.30 3.69 -15.34
CA LEU A 130 1.18 2.82 -15.64
C LEU A 130 0.41 3.27 -16.88
N GLU A 131 -0.03 2.32 -17.70
CA GLU A 131 -1.03 2.56 -18.72
C GLU A 131 -2.37 3.00 -18.09
N PRO A 132 -3.21 3.78 -18.79
CA PRO A 132 -4.48 4.31 -18.25
C PRO A 132 -5.39 3.23 -17.66
N ARG A 133 -5.45 2.05 -18.26
CA ARG A 133 -6.24 0.91 -17.73
C ARG A 133 -5.71 0.41 -16.38
N LYS A 134 -4.39 0.30 -16.23
CA LYS A 134 -3.76 -0.13 -14.98
C LYS A 134 -3.86 0.95 -13.91
N LEU A 135 -3.73 2.24 -14.31
CA LEU A 135 -3.95 3.37 -13.42
C LEU A 135 -5.40 3.41 -12.90
N LEU A 136 -6.39 3.22 -13.75
CA LEU A 136 -7.79 3.17 -13.34
C LEU A 136 -8.07 2.01 -12.36
N LYS A 137 -7.48 0.83 -12.59
CA LYS A 137 -7.56 -0.29 -11.63
C LYS A 137 -6.95 0.06 -10.28
N LEU A 138 -5.79 0.71 -10.27
CA LEU A 138 -5.16 1.18 -9.03
C LEU A 138 -6.07 2.17 -8.31
N ILE A 139 -6.57 3.20 -9.00
CA ILE A 139 -7.51 4.20 -8.44
C ILE A 139 -8.71 3.51 -7.79
N SER A 140 -9.36 2.60 -8.50
CA SER A 140 -10.54 1.86 -7.99
C SER A 140 -10.22 1.01 -6.76
N ALA A 141 -8.99 0.54 -6.61
CA ALA A 141 -8.58 -0.26 -5.46
C ALA A 141 -8.26 0.61 -4.22
N VAL A 142 -7.57 1.75 -4.42
CA VAL A 142 -7.05 2.57 -3.31
C VAL A 142 -7.98 3.71 -2.90
N SER A 143 -8.98 4.05 -3.71
CA SER A 143 -9.94 5.13 -3.41
C SER A 143 -11.37 4.61 -3.32
N ASP A 144 -12.24 5.44 -2.72
CA ASP A 144 -13.66 5.22 -2.66
C ASP A 144 -14.35 6.58 -2.92
N LYS A 145 -15.37 6.59 -3.79
CA LYS A 145 -16.14 7.81 -4.09
C LYS A 145 -16.89 8.37 -2.87
N SER A 146 -17.26 7.48 -1.95
CA SER A 146 -18.00 7.82 -0.73
C SER A 146 -17.09 8.27 0.42
N SER A 147 -15.77 8.05 0.33
CA SER A 147 -14.84 8.32 1.44
C SER A 147 -13.44 8.68 0.94
N THR A 148 -13.01 9.89 1.25
CA THR A 148 -11.63 10.33 1.02
C THR A 148 -10.63 9.61 1.93
N CYS A 149 -11.07 9.16 3.11
CA CYS A 149 -10.20 8.53 4.12
C CYS A 149 -9.48 7.27 3.61
N LYS A 150 -10.07 6.53 2.65
CA LYS A 150 -9.46 5.30 2.13
C LYS A 150 -8.13 5.58 1.43
N PHE A 151 -8.11 6.57 0.54
CA PHE A 151 -6.89 6.96 -0.17
C PHE A 151 -5.87 7.62 0.75
N GLU A 152 -6.30 8.50 1.66
CA GLU A 152 -5.41 9.18 2.58
C GLU A 152 -4.70 8.19 3.52
N ASN A 153 -5.41 7.19 4.08
CA ASN A 153 -4.80 6.15 4.88
C ASN A 153 -3.81 5.30 4.07
N PHE A 154 -4.12 5.00 2.81
CA PHE A 154 -3.20 4.30 1.92
C PHE A 154 -1.94 5.13 1.64
N LEU A 155 -2.10 6.43 1.39
CA LEU A 155 -0.99 7.35 1.15
C LEU A 155 -0.08 7.47 2.38
N LEU A 156 -0.65 7.61 3.59
CA LEU A 156 0.12 7.61 4.84
C LEU A 156 0.94 6.33 5.02
N CYS A 157 0.41 5.17 4.60
CA CYS A 157 1.20 3.94 4.60
C CYS A 157 2.38 4.03 3.61
N CYS A 158 2.16 4.59 2.41
CA CYS A 158 3.22 4.77 1.42
C CYS A 158 4.31 5.74 1.92
N GLU A 159 3.92 6.84 2.56
CA GLU A 159 4.85 7.80 3.17
C GLU A 159 5.66 7.15 4.30
N GLY A 160 5.01 6.31 5.12
CA GLY A 160 5.66 5.59 6.22
C GLY A 160 6.79 4.68 5.74
N ILE A 161 6.58 3.92 4.66
CA ILE A 161 7.59 3.01 4.13
C ILE A 161 8.65 3.70 3.26
N SER A 162 8.37 4.87 2.68
CA SER A 162 9.37 5.60 1.88
C SER A 162 10.54 6.08 2.70
N ARG A 163 10.31 6.32 3.99
CA ARG A 163 11.30 6.85 4.93
C ARG A 163 12.14 5.79 5.62
N ASP A 164 12.07 4.52 5.22
CA ASP A 164 12.87 3.43 5.80
C ASP A 164 14.30 3.36 5.26
N GLY A 165 14.69 4.31 4.40
CA GLY A 165 16.00 4.38 3.75
C GLY A 165 16.08 3.61 2.44
N GLN A 166 15.01 2.93 2.02
CA GLN A 166 14.96 2.20 0.74
C GLN A 166 14.58 3.09 -0.44
N ARG A 167 13.90 4.21 -0.18
CA ARG A 167 13.33 5.10 -1.20
C ARG A 167 13.62 6.55 -0.88
N ASP A 168 13.58 7.40 -1.91
CA ASP A 168 13.61 8.85 -1.73
C ASP A 168 12.34 9.28 -0.96
N ASP A 169 12.52 10.11 0.06
CA ASP A 169 11.44 10.66 0.89
C ASP A 169 10.37 11.38 0.05
N ASN A 170 10.74 11.90 -1.12
CA ASN A 170 9.83 12.58 -2.04
C ASN A 170 9.03 11.62 -2.95
N GLU A 171 9.43 10.37 -3.11
CA GLU A 171 8.80 9.44 -4.07
C GLU A 171 7.31 9.19 -3.74
N ALA A 172 6.98 9.03 -2.47
CA ALA A 172 5.59 8.88 -2.03
C ALA A 172 4.75 10.14 -2.26
N LEU A 173 5.34 11.32 -2.04
CA LEU A 173 4.66 12.61 -2.25
C LEU A 173 4.40 12.87 -3.74
N ILE A 174 5.36 12.57 -4.61
CA ILE A 174 5.22 12.72 -6.06
C ILE A 174 4.15 11.76 -6.59
N SER A 175 4.25 10.48 -6.25
CA SER A 175 3.25 9.47 -6.64
C SER A 175 1.88 9.79 -6.05
N GLY A 176 1.83 10.29 -4.81
CA GLY A 176 0.59 10.71 -4.13
C GLY A 176 -0.11 11.85 -4.84
N ARG A 177 0.60 12.90 -5.23
CA ARG A 177 0.06 14.02 -6.01
C ARG A 177 -0.49 13.55 -7.36
N TYR A 178 0.27 12.71 -8.07
CA TYR A 178 -0.15 12.15 -9.35
C TYR A 178 -1.43 11.32 -9.22
N VAL A 179 -1.46 10.37 -8.29
CA VAL A 179 -2.63 9.49 -8.09
C VAL A 179 -3.85 10.29 -7.60
N ARG A 180 -3.68 11.28 -6.71
CA ARG A 180 -4.77 12.16 -6.25
C ARG A 180 -5.37 12.95 -7.41
N SER A 181 -4.55 13.52 -8.29
CA SER A 181 -5.02 14.20 -9.49
C SER A 181 -5.77 13.25 -10.42
N ALA A 182 -5.26 12.03 -10.61
CA ALA A 182 -5.92 11.01 -11.42
C ALA A 182 -7.27 10.56 -10.81
N ILE A 183 -7.38 10.44 -9.47
CA ILE A 183 -8.63 10.15 -8.76
C ILE A 183 -9.66 11.26 -9.02
N ASN A 184 -9.26 12.52 -8.88
CA ASN A 184 -10.16 13.67 -9.11
C ASN A 184 -10.70 13.68 -10.55
N ILE A 185 -9.83 13.43 -11.53
CA ILE A 185 -10.21 13.33 -12.94
C ILE A 185 -11.17 12.16 -13.18
N ALA A 186 -10.85 10.97 -12.64
CA ALA A 186 -11.73 9.80 -12.78
C ALA A 186 -13.10 10.03 -12.13
N ASN A 187 -13.15 10.72 -10.98
CA ASN A 187 -14.39 11.02 -10.27
C ASN A 187 -15.21 12.16 -10.90
N SER A 188 -14.57 13.05 -11.67
CA SER A 188 -15.27 14.13 -12.39
C SER A 188 -16.06 13.65 -13.61
N VAL A 189 -15.94 12.38 -13.99
CA VAL A 189 -16.69 11.81 -15.11
C VAL A 189 -18.15 11.62 -14.73
N VAL A 190 -19.04 12.35 -15.42
CA VAL A 190 -20.50 12.26 -15.32
C VAL A 190 -21.05 12.00 -16.72
N ILE A 191 -22.01 11.10 -16.85
CA ILE A 191 -22.73 10.90 -18.10
C ILE A 191 -23.87 11.92 -18.14
N ALA A 192 -23.95 12.71 -19.23
CA ALA A 192 -25.04 13.63 -19.46
C ALA A 192 -26.38 12.88 -19.60
N SER A 193 -27.46 13.46 -19.05
CA SER A 193 -28.81 12.85 -19.01
C SER A 193 -29.28 12.25 -20.33
N PRO A 194 -29.14 12.90 -21.52
CA PRO A 194 -29.63 12.33 -22.79
C PRO A 194 -28.96 11.01 -23.20
N LYS A 195 -27.73 10.78 -22.78
CA LYS A 195 -27.03 9.50 -23.00
C LYS A 195 -27.39 8.44 -21.97
N ARG A 196 -27.96 8.84 -20.84
CA ARG A 196 -28.32 7.95 -19.73
C ARG A 196 -29.68 7.30 -19.94
N ASP A 197 -30.61 8.00 -20.63
CA ASP A 197 -32.01 7.60 -20.77
C ASP A 197 -32.25 6.35 -21.66
N GLY A 198 -31.20 5.91 -22.42
CA GLY A 198 -31.26 4.68 -23.23
C GLY A 198 -30.37 3.53 -22.71
N LEU A 199 -29.68 3.71 -21.59
CA LEU A 199 -28.70 2.72 -21.12
C LEU A 199 -29.17 2.01 -19.85
N GLN A 200 -28.98 0.68 -19.79
CA GLN A 200 -29.17 -0.10 -18.55
C GLN A 200 -27.92 0.00 -17.63
N GLY A 201 -28.09 -0.30 -16.35
CA GLY A 201 -27.07 -0.09 -15.31
C GLY A 201 -25.66 -0.61 -15.65
N ARG A 202 -25.54 -1.76 -16.35
CA ARG A 202 -24.25 -2.32 -16.81
C ARG A 202 -23.63 -1.48 -17.92
N GLU A 203 -24.42 -1.00 -18.85
CA GLU A 203 -23.98 -0.18 -19.98
C GLU A 203 -23.52 1.20 -19.50
N ILE A 204 -24.24 1.79 -18.53
CA ILE A 204 -23.82 3.00 -17.82
C ILE A 204 -22.42 2.82 -17.22
N GLY A 205 -22.18 1.73 -16.52
CA GLY A 205 -20.87 1.42 -15.93
C GLY A 205 -19.76 1.31 -16.97
N GLN A 206 -20.02 0.68 -18.11
CA GLN A 206 -19.07 0.54 -19.21
C GLN A 206 -18.75 1.90 -19.86
N GLU A 207 -19.76 2.73 -20.08
CA GLU A 207 -19.57 4.06 -20.69
C GLU A 207 -18.81 4.99 -19.73
N ILE A 208 -19.11 4.97 -18.41
CA ILE A 208 -18.32 5.68 -17.41
C ILE A 208 -16.85 5.25 -17.48
N GLN A 209 -16.59 3.94 -17.51
CA GLN A 209 -15.22 3.41 -17.57
C GLN A 209 -14.50 3.86 -18.84
N LYS A 210 -15.17 3.87 -19.99
CA LYS A 210 -14.62 4.34 -21.25
C LYS A 210 -14.25 5.83 -21.20
N LEU A 211 -15.14 6.66 -20.65
CA LEU A 211 -14.89 8.09 -20.48
C LEU A 211 -13.76 8.35 -19.48
N GLN A 212 -13.70 7.60 -18.38
CA GLN A 212 -12.60 7.68 -17.42
C GLN A 212 -11.26 7.34 -18.08
N LEU A 213 -11.22 6.29 -18.90
CA LEU A 213 -10.00 5.90 -19.62
C LEU A 213 -9.55 6.98 -20.61
N ALA A 214 -10.48 7.60 -21.33
CA ALA A 214 -10.16 8.69 -22.25
C ALA A 214 -9.55 9.88 -21.51
N LYS A 215 -10.18 10.33 -20.41
CA LYS A 215 -9.67 11.44 -19.59
C LYS A 215 -8.32 11.12 -18.91
N LEU A 216 -8.13 9.90 -18.44
CA LEU A 216 -6.83 9.49 -17.86
C LEU A 216 -5.73 9.40 -18.92
N THR A 217 -6.07 9.07 -20.18
CA THR A 217 -5.12 9.06 -21.29
C THR A 217 -4.67 10.49 -21.62
N GLU A 218 -5.58 11.44 -21.64
CA GLU A 218 -5.29 12.86 -21.83
C GLU A 218 -4.46 13.42 -20.67
N PHE A 219 -4.87 13.15 -19.43
CA PHE A 219 -4.16 13.54 -18.23
C PHE A 219 -2.70 13.07 -18.26
N LYS A 220 -2.48 11.80 -18.63
CA LYS A 220 -1.13 11.22 -18.69
C LYS A 220 -0.24 11.93 -19.70
N LYS A 221 -0.78 12.39 -20.86
CA LYS A 221 -0.04 13.14 -21.86
C LYS A 221 0.37 14.53 -21.36
N ASN A 222 -0.48 15.16 -20.56
CA ASN A 222 -0.33 16.55 -20.13
C ASN A 222 0.28 16.72 -18.75
N PHE A 223 0.45 15.62 -17.99
CA PHE A 223 1.01 15.68 -16.64
C PHE A 223 2.52 15.92 -16.72
N SER A 224 2.91 17.16 -16.59
CA SER A 224 4.29 17.54 -16.28
C SER A 224 4.41 17.50 -14.76
N GLY A 225 5.14 16.55 -14.21
CA GLY A 225 5.36 16.42 -12.78
C GLY A 225 6.09 17.63 -12.21
N ARG A 226 5.32 18.63 -11.80
CA ARG A 226 5.81 19.78 -11.04
C ARG A 226 6.03 19.42 -9.60
#